data_a56d9273fe5ff1aa31f344fdf6262d16
#
_entry.id   a56d9273fe5ff1aa31f344fdf6262d16
#
_cell.length_a   1.000
_cell.length_b   1.000
_cell.length_c   1.000
_cell.angle_alpha   90.00
_cell.angle_beta   90.00
_cell.angle_gamma   90.00
#
_symmetry.space_group_name_H-M   'P 1'
#
loop_
_entity.id
_entity.type
_entity.pdbx_description
1 polymer ?
#
loop_
_entity_poly.entity_id
_entity_poly.type
_entity_poly.pdbx_seq_one_letter_code
_entity_poly.pdbx_strand_id
1 'polypeptide(L)'
;MKKFKVSYSYPLEHPIKIVIEKLSRLGLLGWLMQKYGRDIDIEDLVISERIIELPLFHQWVGKIFPKPKGKFLEIGHVASSTSLELASLGFDVTAIDLRDYPFTHKNLESIKGDFLNHSFDKQFDCIFSLSTIEHFGFSLRYGGEDKPDNHLDEAAFKKISELLTSDGKVIVSFPYAKAFVPDVWFQVYTRNDIESKLGRYFKIEESRFYRRDDNEWTVVADRNNDPVSPHDGVALFLLKGK
;
A
#
# COMPACT_ATOMS: atom_id res chain seq x y z
N MET A 1 9.53 -29.64 10.27
CA MET A 1 10.20 -28.32 10.24
C MET A 1 9.16 -27.27 9.85
N LYS A 2 8.93 -26.25 10.67
CA LYS A 2 8.06 -25.14 10.31
C LYS A 2 8.90 -24.10 9.58
N LYS A 3 8.55 -23.82 8.34
CA LYS A 3 9.20 -22.84 7.50
C LYS A 3 8.60 -21.45 7.81
N PHE A 4 9.45 -20.45 8.01
CA PHE A 4 9.02 -19.06 8.23
C PHE A 4 9.41 -18.24 7.02
N LYS A 5 8.42 -17.59 6.38
CA LYS A 5 8.69 -16.56 5.36
C LYS A 5 8.94 -15.23 6.06
N VAL A 6 10.06 -14.60 5.78
CA VAL A 6 10.35 -13.23 6.22
C VAL A 6 10.12 -12.30 5.04
N SER A 7 9.13 -11.43 5.13
CA SER A 7 8.90 -10.37 4.15
C SER A 7 9.63 -9.08 4.57
N TYR A 8 10.40 -8.47 3.67
CA TYR A 8 11.19 -7.26 3.95
C TYR A 8 10.34 -5.97 4.02
N SER A 9 9.06 -6.03 3.70
CA SER A 9 8.21 -4.85 3.49
C SER A 9 7.24 -4.51 4.62
N TYR A 10 7.17 -5.33 5.65
CA TYR A 10 6.28 -5.03 6.78
C TYR A 10 7.10 -4.77 8.02
N PRO A 11 6.91 -3.63 8.69
CA PRO A 11 7.24 -3.59 10.12
C PRO A 11 6.43 -4.71 10.73
N LEU A 12 7.13 -5.69 11.29
CA LEU A 12 6.55 -6.88 11.91
C LEU A 12 5.57 -6.46 13.02
N GLU A 13 4.33 -6.14 12.69
CA GLU A 13 3.21 -6.02 13.63
C GLU A 13 2.67 -7.41 14.03
N HIS A 14 3.40 -8.44 13.69
CA HIS A 14 3.03 -9.81 14.00
C HIS A 14 3.30 -10.10 15.48
N PRO A 15 2.46 -10.89 16.18
CA PRO A 15 2.75 -11.39 17.53
C PRO A 15 4.14 -12.01 17.66
N ILE A 16 4.71 -12.53 16.57
CA ILE A 16 6.09 -13.01 16.50
C ILE A 16 7.12 -11.90 16.77
N LYS A 17 6.91 -10.65 16.31
CA LYS A 17 7.83 -9.54 16.65
C LYS A 17 7.88 -9.27 18.14
N ILE A 18 6.71 -9.23 18.79
CA ILE A 18 6.62 -9.03 20.23
C ILE A 18 7.35 -10.15 20.98
N VAL A 19 7.21 -11.39 20.49
CA VAL A 19 7.91 -12.54 21.07
C VAL A 19 9.42 -12.45 20.83
N ILE A 20 9.85 -12.11 19.61
CA ILE A 20 11.26 -11.94 19.26
C ILE A 20 11.88 -10.79 20.06
N GLU A 21 11.21 -9.64 20.19
CA GLU A 21 11.70 -8.51 20.99
C GLU A 21 11.79 -8.84 22.48
N LYS A 22 10.79 -9.55 23.04
CA LYS A 22 10.85 -10.02 24.44
C LYS A 22 11.97 -11.02 24.65
N LEU A 23 12.15 -11.98 23.77
CA LEU A 23 13.23 -12.95 23.84
C LEU A 23 14.61 -12.30 23.68
N SER A 24 14.72 -11.29 22.80
CA SER A 24 15.93 -10.50 22.62
C SER A 24 16.29 -9.71 23.90
N ARG A 25 15.32 -9.02 24.49
CA ARG A 25 15.51 -8.25 25.76
C ARG A 25 15.90 -9.13 26.95
N LEU A 26 15.48 -10.39 26.94
CA LEU A 26 15.84 -11.37 27.98
C LEU A 26 17.16 -12.11 27.72
N GLY A 27 17.86 -11.79 26.60
CA GLY A 27 19.05 -12.51 26.17
C GLY A 27 18.81 -13.96 25.71
N LEU A 28 17.54 -14.39 25.70
CA LEU A 28 17.16 -15.76 25.35
C LEU A 28 17.20 -16.01 23.85
N LEU A 29 17.12 -14.94 23.03
CA LEU A 29 17.14 -15.06 21.57
C LEU A 29 18.50 -15.59 21.08
N GLY A 30 19.59 -15.08 21.62
CA GLY A 30 20.94 -15.57 21.30
C GLY A 30 21.15 -17.03 21.68
N TRP A 31 20.64 -17.44 22.84
CA TRP A 31 20.68 -18.83 23.27
C TRP A 31 19.83 -19.76 22.39
N LEU A 32 18.62 -19.33 22.02
CA LEU A 32 17.74 -20.09 21.10
C LEU A 32 18.36 -20.20 19.70
N MET A 33 18.96 -19.13 19.20
CA MET A 33 19.66 -19.13 17.91
C MET A 33 20.90 -20.03 17.94
N GLN A 34 21.64 -20.09 19.06
CA GLN A 34 22.76 -21.01 19.22
C GLN A 34 22.31 -22.47 19.29
N LYS A 35 21.19 -22.74 19.97
CA LYS A 35 20.72 -24.12 20.21
C LYS A 35 19.90 -24.68 19.03
N TYR A 36 19.15 -23.84 18.34
CA TYR A 36 18.20 -24.25 17.29
C TYR A 36 18.40 -23.54 15.96
N GLY A 37 19.31 -22.56 15.89
CA GLY A 37 19.51 -21.72 14.71
C GLY A 37 20.08 -22.44 13.48
N ARG A 38 20.57 -23.68 13.65
CA ARG A 38 21.01 -24.51 12.53
C ARG A 38 19.86 -25.14 11.75
N ASP A 39 18.64 -25.13 12.31
CA ASP A 39 17.44 -25.70 11.70
C ASP A 39 16.45 -24.63 11.24
N ILE A 40 16.83 -23.35 11.33
CA ILE A 40 16.04 -22.24 10.75
C ILE A 40 16.53 -22.05 9.32
N ASP A 41 15.95 -22.78 8.39
CA ASP A 41 16.00 -22.41 6.98
C ASP A 41 15.26 -21.07 6.84
N ILE A 42 16.02 -20.00 6.67
CA ILE A 42 15.48 -18.73 6.21
C ILE A 42 15.16 -18.97 4.74
N GLU A 43 13.96 -19.49 4.48
CA GLU A 43 13.47 -19.56 3.12
C GLU A 43 13.37 -18.15 2.56
N ASP A 44 14.04 -17.98 1.47
CA ASP A 44 13.97 -16.92 0.46
C ASP A 44 13.41 -15.58 0.93
N LEU A 45 14.29 -14.59 0.95
CA LEU A 45 13.93 -13.20 1.08
C LEU A 45 12.87 -12.85 0.01
N VAL A 46 11.63 -12.69 0.42
CA VAL A 46 10.59 -12.26 -0.51
C VAL A 46 10.71 -10.76 -0.74
N ILE A 47 11.11 -10.38 -1.94
CA ILE A 47 11.14 -8.98 -2.36
C ILE A 47 9.70 -8.55 -2.66
N SER A 48 9.17 -7.64 -1.85
CA SER A 48 7.79 -7.19 -2.00
C SER A 48 7.60 -6.23 -3.17
N GLU A 49 6.34 -5.98 -3.46
CA GLU A 49 5.86 -4.97 -4.44
C GLU A 49 6.41 -3.56 -4.19
N ARG A 50 6.83 -3.23 -2.96
CA ARG A 50 7.38 -1.91 -2.62
C ARG A 50 8.59 -1.52 -3.46
N ILE A 51 9.38 -2.49 -3.93
CA ILE A 51 10.52 -2.22 -4.82
C ILE A 51 10.06 -1.68 -6.19
N ILE A 52 8.82 -1.92 -6.57
CA ILE A 52 8.20 -1.41 -7.80
C ILE A 52 7.40 -0.15 -7.52
N GLU A 53 6.58 -0.17 -6.47
CA GLU A 53 5.66 0.92 -6.14
C GLU A 53 6.39 2.24 -5.88
N LEU A 54 7.37 2.23 -4.99
CA LEU A 54 8.05 3.44 -4.56
C LEU A 54 8.84 4.13 -5.69
N PRO A 55 9.70 3.44 -6.46
CA PRO A 55 10.40 4.06 -7.58
C PRO A 55 9.46 4.64 -8.64
N LEU A 56 8.38 3.93 -9.00
CA LEU A 56 7.44 4.40 -10.01
C LEU A 56 6.60 5.57 -9.48
N PHE A 57 6.17 5.53 -8.23
CA PHE A 57 5.51 6.64 -7.54
C PHE A 57 6.37 7.91 -7.60
N HIS A 58 7.63 7.84 -7.16
CA HIS A 58 8.53 8.99 -7.17
C HIS A 58 8.82 9.49 -8.59
N GLN A 59 8.92 8.59 -9.57
CA GLN A 59 9.09 8.97 -10.97
C GLN A 59 7.88 9.79 -11.47
N TRP A 60 6.64 9.34 -11.18
CA TRP A 60 5.44 10.07 -11.55
C TRP A 60 5.32 11.40 -10.81
N VAL A 61 5.57 11.42 -9.50
CA VAL A 61 5.56 12.66 -8.73
C VAL A 61 6.57 13.67 -9.30
N GLY A 62 7.81 13.26 -9.57
CA GLY A 62 8.83 14.14 -10.14
C GLY A 62 8.48 14.66 -11.55
N LYS A 63 7.80 13.85 -12.37
CA LYS A 63 7.32 14.24 -13.70
C LYS A 63 6.17 15.26 -13.61
N ILE A 64 5.23 15.08 -12.69
CA ILE A 64 4.03 15.91 -12.56
C ILE A 64 4.31 17.18 -11.76
N PHE A 65 5.11 17.06 -10.71
CA PHE A 65 5.44 18.14 -9.78
C PHE A 65 6.96 18.39 -9.76
N PRO A 66 7.51 19.04 -10.81
CA PRO A 66 8.96 19.25 -10.93
C PRO A 66 9.54 20.23 -9.87
N LYS A 67 8.66 20.81 -9.08
CA LYS A 67 9.01 21.65 -7.91
C LYS A 67 8.17 21.18 -6.73
N PRO A 68 8.68 21.28 -5.48
CA PRO A 68 7.94 20.88 -4.29
C PRO A 68 6.82 21.87 -3.96
N LYS A 69 5.80 21.89 -4.81
CA LYS A 69 4.63 22.74 -4.69
C LYS A 69 3.39 21.88 -4.92
N GLY A 70 2.42 22.00 -4.03
CA GLY A 70 1.15 21.28 -4.10
C GLY A 70 0.80 20.65 -2.76
N LYS A 71 -0.48 20.36 -2.59
CA LYS A 71 -1.06 19.69 -1.43
C LYS A 71 -1.24 18.21 -1.74
N PHE A 72 -0.65 17.37 -0.94
CA PHE A 72 -0.68 15.91 -1.09
C PHE A 72 -1.50 15.27 0.01
N LEU A 73 -2.21 14.21 -0.30
CA LEU A 73 -2.88 13.34 0.67
C LEU A 73 -2.41 11.91 0.48
N GLU A 74 -1.84 11.30 1.52
CA GLU A 74 -1.59 9.84 1.59
C GLU A 74 -2.69 9.16 2.39
N ILE A 75 -3.25 8.07 1.83
CA ILE A 75 -4.21 7.21 2.50
C ILE A 75 -3.49 5.91 2.85
N GLY A 76 -3.37 5.61 4.17
CA GLY A 76 -2.71 4.40 4.66
C GLY A 76 -1.19 4.54 4.82
N HIS A 77 -0.74 5.58 5.54
CA HIS A 77 0.67 5.97 5.61
C HIS A 77 1.51 5.27 6.67
N VAL A 78 0.92 4.60 7.66
CA VAL A 78 1.69 4.10 8.82
C VAL A 78 2.70 3.00 8.47
N ALA A 79 2.44 2.23 7.42
CA ALA A 79 3.39 1.25 6.90
C ALA A 79 4.31 1.80 5.79
N SER A 80 4.39 3.13 5.64
CA SER A 80 5.11 3.82 4.56
C SER A 80 5.99 4.94 5.14
N SER A 81 7.08 5.28 4.44
CA SER A 81 7.88 6.49 4.66
C SER A 81 7.55 7.60 3.67
N THR A 82 6.69 7.35 2.71
CA THR A 82 6.46 8.19 1.53
C THR A 82 5.99 9.60 1.88
N SER A 83 5.05 9.74 2.83
CA SER A 83 4.62 11.06 3.32
C SER A 83 5.76 11.85 3.94
N LEU A 84 6.60 11.21 4.74
CA LEU A 84 7.75 11.86 5.39
C LEU A 84 8.80 12.26 4.34
N GLU A 85 9.04 11.43 3.34
CA GLU A 85 9.96 11.72 2.23
C GLU A 85 9.47 12.94 1.43
N LEU A 86 8.19 12.97 1.03
CA LEU A 86 7.61 14.12 0.31
C LEU A 86 7.65 15.39 1.15
N ALA A 87 7.28 15.33 2.43
CA ALA A 87 7.35 16.46 3.34
C ALA A 87 8.78 16.98 3.50
N SER A 88 9.77 16.10 3.52
CA SER A 88 11.21 16.44 3.59
C SER A 88 11.70 17.11 2.30
N LEU A 89 11.10 16.76 1.15
CA LEU A 89 11.35 17.45 -0.12
C LEU A 89 10.67 18.83 -0.21
N GLY A 90 9.75 19.15 0.72
CA GLY A 90 9.09 20.45 0.82
C GLY A 90 7.66 20.50 0.33
N PHE A 91 7.03 19.36 0.01
CA PHE A 91 5.60 19.31 -0.27
C PHE A 91 4.77 19.51 1.01
N ASP A 92 3.57 20.06 0.86
CA ASP A 92 2.55 20.12 1.93
C ASP A 92 1.78 18.81 1.94
N VAL A 93 2.02 17.97 2.94
CA VAL A 93 1.51 16.60 2.99
C VAL A 93 0.55 16.43 4.16
N THR A 94 -0.63 15.96 3.85
CA THR A 94 -1.57 15.39 4.82
C THR A 94 -1.55 13.87 4.66
N ALA A 95 -1.59 13.13 5.74
CA ALA A 95 -1.61 11.68 5.70
C ALA A 95 -2.62 11.14 6.71
N ILE A 96 -3.39 10.12 6.35
CA ILE A 96 -4.42 9.54 7.22
C ILE A 96 -4.28 8.01 7.30
N ASP A 97 -4.37 7.48 8.52
CA ASP A 97 -4.37 6.04 8.80
C ASP A 97 -5.19 5.77 10.08
N LEU A 98 -5.71 4.57 10.23
CA LEU A 98 -6.39 4.12 11.46
C LEU A 98 -5.44 4.05 12.66
N ARG A 99 -4.15 3.96 12.41
CA ARG A 99 -3.08 3.80 13.40
C ARG A 99 -2.33 5.10 13.64
N ASP A 100 -1.60 5.19 14.76
CA ASP A 100 -0.72 6.32 15.06
C ASP A 100 0.57 6.24 14.25
N TYR A 101 1.01 7.39 13.70
CA TYR A 101 2.29 7.53 13.01
C TYR A 101 3.31 8.17 13.96
N PRO A 102 4.47 7.54 14.20
CA PRO A 102 5.39 7.99 15.23
C PRO A 102 6.30 9.15 14.80
N PHE A 103 6.30 9.52 13.51
CA PHE A 103 7.18 10.53 12.98
C PHE A 103 6.45 11.86 12.76
N THR A 104 7.16 12.94 12.96
CA THR A 104 6.66 14.31 12.76
C THR A 104 7.55 15.10 11.82
N HIS A 105 6.96 15.97 11.01
CA HIS A 105 7.68 16.91 10.17
C HIS A 105 6.85 18.18 10.00
N LYS A 106 7.50 19.35 9.84
CA LYS A 106 6.80 20.65 9.72
C LYS A 106 5.85 20.76 8.54
N ASN A 107 6.09 19.98 7.48
CA ASN A 107 5.26 19.93 6.27
C ASN A 107 4.39 18.65 6.22
N LEU A 108 4.26 17.91 7.33
CA LEU A 108 3.44 16.70 7.43
C LEU A 108 2.40 16.85 8.52
N GLU A 109 1.15 16.81 8.14
CA GLU A 109 -0.01 16.64 9.01
C GLU A 109 -0.41 15.17 9.02
N SER A 110 -0.15 14.45 10.12
CA SER A 110 -0.57 13.06 10.27
C SER A 110 -1.85 12.97 11.08
N ILE A 111 -2.87 12.35 10.51
CA ILE A 111 -4.21 12.20 11.08
C ILE A 111 -4.43 10.73 11.41
N LYS A 112 -4.72 10.44 12.67
CA LYS A 112 -5.27 9.15 13.07
C LYS A 112 -6.77 9.16 12.87
N GLY A 113 -7.27 8.36 11.94
CA GLY A 113 -8.69 8.32 11.66
C GLY A 113 -9.05 7.41 10.49
N ASP A 114 -10.35 7.17 10.35
CA ASP A 114 -10.90 6.46 9.20
C ASP A 114 -11.07 7.44 8.03
N PHE A 115 -10.41 7.17 6.92
CA PHE A 115 -10.49 7.99 5.72
C PHE A 115 -11.94 8.22 5.25
N LEU A 116 -12.78 7.19 5.28
CA LEU A 116 -14.17 7.31 4.79
C LEU A 116 -15.01 8.25 5.65
N ASN A 117 -14.77 8.30 6.95
CA ASN A 117 -15.53 9.08 7.92
C ASN A 117 -14.90 10.44 8.24
N HIS A 118 -13.62 10.66 7.89
CA HIS A 118 -12.94 11.93 8.15
C HIS A 118 -13.38 13.03 7.17
N SER A 119 -13.62 14.24 7.65
CA SER A 119 -13.94 15.40 6.82
C SER A 119 -12.69 16.26 6.60
N PHE A 120 -12.32 16.48 5.35
CA PHE A 120 -11.24 17.39 4.97
C PHE A 120 -11.83 18.75 4.59
N ASP A 121 -11.17 19.82 5.02
CA ASP A 121 -11.54 21.21 4.72
C ASP A 121 -10.81 21.80 3.50
N LYS A 122 -10.00 20.97 2.83
CA LYS A 122 -9.15 21.33 1.69
C LYS A 122 -9.23 20.28 0.57
N GLN A 123 -8.95 20.73 -0.64
CA GLN A 123 -8.71 19.85 -1.78
C GLN A 123 -7.20 19.62 -1.99
N PHE A 124 -6.87 18.56 -2.70
CA PHE A 124 -5.51 18.10 -2.91
C PHE A 124 -5.13 18.07 -4.39
N ASP A 125 -3.88 18.44 -4.66
CA ASP A 125 -3.30 18.39 -6.01
C ASP A 125 -2.85 16.98 -6.38
N CYS A 126 -2.53 16.17 -5.36
CA CYS A 126 -2.23 14.76 -5.52
C CYS A 126 -2.77 13.96 -4.33
N ILE A 127 -3.51 12.89 -4.63
CA ILE A 127 -3.94 11.90 -3.62
C ILE A 127 -3.29 10.57 -4.00
N PHE A 128 -2.69 9.90 -3.04
CA PHE A 128 -2.08 8.61 -3.31
C PHE A 128 -2.36 7.58 -2.22
N SER A 129 -2.39 6.33 -2.64
CA SER A 129 -2.63 5.18 -1.78
C SER A 129 -1.93 3.97 -2.38
N LEU A 130 -0.89 3.49 -1.72
CA LEU A 130 -0.09 2.38 -2.20
C LEU A 130 -0.43 1.11 -1.39
N SER A 131 -1.04 0.13 -2.05
CA SER A 131 -1.46 -1.15 -1.45
C SER A 131 -2.18 -0.97 -0.11
N THR A 132 -3.27 -0.17 -0.14
CA THR A 132 -4.04 0.15 1.08
C THR A 132 -5.56 0.05 0.85
N ILE A 133 -6.10 0.60 -0.26
CA ILE A 133 -7.56 0.66 -0.48
C ILE A 133 -8.17 -0.74 -0.60
N GLU A 134 -7.41 -1.72 -1.06
CA GLU A 134 -7.83 -3.12 -1.10
C GLU A 134 -8.19 -3.72 0.25
N HIS A 135 -7.75 -3.09 1.34
CA HIS A 135 -8.09 -3.49 2.71
C HIS A 135 -9.37 -2.85 3.24
N PHE A 136 -9.97 -1.92 2.50
CA PHE A 136 -11.19 -1.26 2.92
C PHE A 136 -12.35 -2.26 2.93
N GLY A 137 -13.04 -2.37 4.08
CA GLY A 137 -14.04 -3.40 4.29
C GLY A 137 -13.51 -4.77 4.75
N PHE A 138 -12.18 -4.95 4.79
CA PHE A 138 -11.53 -6.18 5.26
C PHE A 138 -10.91 -5.95 6.64
N SER A 139 -11.76 -5.94 7.64
CA SER A 139 -11.45 -5.43 8.98
C SER A 139 -10.68 -6.40 9.89
N LEU A 140 -10.58 -7.69 9.55
CA LEU A 140 -9.88 -8.68 10.38
C LEU A 140 -8.43 -8.27 10.70
N ARG A 141 -7.76 -7.58 9.78
CA ARG A 141 -6.38 -7.10 9.97
C ARG A 141 -6.27 -5.96 10.97
N TYR A 142 -7.34 -5.17 11.13
CA TYR A 142 -7.34 -3.93 11.91
C TYR A 142 -8.36 -3.91 13.04
N GLY A 143 -8.92 -5.08 13.39
CA GLY A 143 -9.80 -5.24 14.57
C GLY A 143 -11.28 -4.94 14.33
N GLY A 144 -11.75 -5.02 13.10
CA GLY A 144 -13.17 -4.86 12.76
C GLY A 144 -13.95 -6.16 12.72
N GLU A 145 -15.23 -6.10 12.32
CA GLU A 145 -16.16 -7.25 12.30
C GLU A 145 -15.91 -8.21 11.13
N ASP A 146 -16.29 -9.50 11.31
CA ASP A 146 -16.01 -10.63 10.42
C ASP A 146 -16.75 -10.64 9.07
N LYS A 147 -17.34 -9.53 8.62
CA LYS A 147 -18.06 -9.49 7.35
C LYS A 147 -17.37 -8.50 6.40
N PRO A 148 -16.68 -9.00 5.37
CA PRO A 148 -16.14 -8.13 4.34
C PRO A 148 -17.23 -7.32 3.66
N ASP A 149 -17.09 -6.00 3.60
CA ASP A 149 -17.90 -5.12 2.76
C ASP A 149 -17.10 -4.74 1.50
N ASN A 150 -17.36 -5.45 0.42
CA ASN A 150 -16.63 -5.34 -0.84
C ASN A 150 -16.94 -4.04 -1.63
N HIS A 151 -17.67 -3.08 -1.02
CA HIS A 151 -18.04 -1.81 -1.68
C HIS A 151 -17.31 -0.60 -1.10
N LEU A 152 -16.55 -0.75 -0.02
CA LEU A 152 -15.90 0.38 0.62
C LEU A 152 -14.72 0.92 -0.21
N ASP A 153 -14.14 0.15 -1.10
CA ASP A 153 -13.17 0.63 -2.09
C ASP A 153 -13.81 1.63 -3.07
N GLU A 154 -15.05 1.37 -3.54
CA GLU A 154 -15.78 2.30 -4.40
C GLU A 154 -16.16 3.59 -3.67
N ALA A 155 -16.54 3.50 -2.39
CA ALA A 155 -16.77 4.68 -1.56
C ALA A 155 -15.49 5.51 -1.41
N ALA A 156 -14.32 4.85 -1.26
CA ALA A 156 -13.03 5.52 -1.23
C ALA A 156 -12.72 6.22 -2.55
N PHE A 157 -12.91 5.57 -3.70
CA PHE A 157 -12.69 6.19 -5.01
C PHE A 157 -13.59 7.39 -5.25
N LYS A 158 -14.86 7.30 -4.87
CA LYS A 158 -15.78 8.43 -4.92
C LYS A 158 -15.26 9.61 -4.10
N LYS A 159 -14.92 9.36 -2.83
CA LYS A 159 -14.42 10.39 -1.93
C LYS A 159 -13.10 11.00 -2.42
N ILE A 160 -12.18 10.19 -2.93
CA ILE A 160 -10.95 10.68 -3.55
C ILE A 160 -11.28 11.64 -4.69
N SER A 161 -12.24 11.31 -5.57
CA SER A 161 -12.60 12.17 -6.69
C SER A 161 -13.19 13.52 -6.26
N GLU A 162 -13.89 13.56 -5.12
CA GLU A 162 -14.48 14.79 -4.55
C GLU A 162 -13.42 15.69 -3.87
N LEU A 163 -12.32 15.09 -3.40
CA LEU A 163 -11.24 15.79 -2.72
C LEU A 163 -10.15 16.33 -3.65
N LEU A 164 -10.19 16.00 -4.95
CA LEU A 164 -9.22 16.49 -5.92
C LEU A 164 -9.48 17.94 -6.32
N THR A 165 -8.39 18.69 -6.54
CA THR A 165 -8.47 19.92 -7.33
C THR A 165 -8.81 19.59 -8.79
N SER A 166 -9.22 20.60 -9.59
CA SER A 166 -9.64 20.42 -11.00
C SER A 166 -8.58 19.72 -11.89
N ASP A 167 -7.31 19.92 -11.60
CA ASP A 167 -6.19 19.28 -12.31
C ASP A 167 -5.49 18.20 -11.48
N GLY A 168 -6.08 17.85 -10.34
CA GLY A 168 -5.54 16.91 -9.37
C GLY A 168 -5.27 15.53 -9.96
N LYS A 169 -4.25 14.87 -9.42
CA LYS A 169 -3.82 13.54 -9.82
C LYS A 169 -4.03 12.53 -8.70
N VAL A 170 -4.26 11.28 -9.08
CA VAL A 170 -4.29 10.16 -8.15
C VAL A 170 -3.24 9.13 -8.56
N ILE A 171 -2.49 8.65 -7.58
CA ILE A 171 -1.55 7.53 -7.77
C ILE A 171 -1.97 6.42 -6.82
N VAL A 172 -2.37 5.29 -7.37
CA VAL A 172 -2.82 4.14 -6.57
C VAL A 172 -2.18 2.85 -7.04
N SER A 173 -2.02 1.92 -6.12
CA SER A 173 -1.60 0.56 -6.42
C SER A 173 -2.49 -0.45 -5.73
N PHE A 174 -2.56 -1.64 -6.31
CA PHE A 174 -3.39 -2.74 -5.84
C PHE A 174 -2.74 -4.09 -6.14
N PRO A 175 -2.93 -5.10 -5.29
CA PRO A 175 -2.69 -6.48 -5.67
C PRO A 175 -3.68 -6.90 -6.76
N TYR A 176 -3.21 -7.63 -7.77
CA TYR A 176 -4.07 -8.13 -8.82
C TYR A 176 -3.71 -9.55 -9.24
N ALA A 177 -4.70 -10.25 -9.80
CA ALA A 177 -4.53 -11.59 -10.35
C ALA A 177 -5.33 -11.76 -11.65
N LYS A 178 -5.03 -12.83 -12.38
CA LYS A 178 -5.71 -13.19 -13.63
C LYS A 178 -7.20 -13.46 -13.45
N ALA A 179 -7.59 -13.99 -12.29
CA ALA A 179 -8.97 -14.27 -11.91
C ALA A 179 -9.21 -13.86 -10.46
N PHE A 180 -10.48 -13.67 -10.11
CA PHE A 180 -10.87 -13.42 -8.74
C PHE A 180 -10.44 -14.60 -7.86
N VAL A 181 -9.75 -14.29 -6.77
CA VAL A 181 -9.34 -15.22 -5.73
C VAL A 181 -9.90 -14.69 -4.41
N PRO A 182 -10.77 -15.45 -3.71
CA PRO A 182 -11.25 -15.04 -2.40
C PRO A 182 -10.08 -14.91 -1.43
N ASP A 183 -9.99 -13.76 -0.75
CA ASP A 183 -9.06 -13.52 0.33
C ASP A 183 -9.81 -12.91 1.51
N VAL A 184 -9.34 -13.16 2.73
CA VAL A 184 -9.95 -12.63 3.96
C VAL A 184 -9.28 -11.35 4.46
N TRP A 185 -8.16 -10.97 3.86
CA TRP A 185 -7.33 -9.84 4.28
C TRP A 185 -7.46 -8.62 3.39
N PHE A 186 -7.82 -8.82 2.10
CA PHE A 186 -7.92 -7.76 1.12
C PHE A 186 -8.75 -8.15 -0.11
N GLN A 187 -9.24 -7.15 -0.81
CA GLN A 187 -9.90 -7.31 -2.10
C GLN A 187 -8.88 -7.68 -3.18
N VAL A 188 -9.11 -8.80 -3.85
CA VAL A 188 -8.35 -9.18 -5.04
C VAL A 188 -9.04 -8.64 -6.28
N TYR A 189 -8.27 -8.02 -7.16
CA TYR A 189 -8.77 -7.45 -8.39
C TYR A 189 -8.27 -8.21 -9.61
N THR A 190 -9.09 -8.30 -10.65
CA THR A 190 -8.61 -8.52 -12.02
C THR A 190 -8.32 -7.16 -12.67
N ARG A 191 -7.57 -7.13 -13.77
CA ARG A 191 -7.36 -5.89 -14.54
C ARG A 191 -8.68 -5.22 -14.90
N ASN A 192 -9.66 -6.00 -15.38
CA ASN A 192 -10.95 -5.47 -15.79
C ASN A 192 -11.71 -4.84 -14.61
N ASP A 193 -11.66 -5.47 -13.44
CA ASP A 193 -12.33 -4.94 -12.24
C ASP A 193 -11.75 -3.59 -11.86
N ILE A 194 -10.42 -3.49 -11.75
CA ILE A 194 -9.74 -2.23 -11.39
C ILE A 194 -10.05 -1.15 -12.45
N GLU A 195 -9.81 -1.44 -13.73
CA GLU A 195 -10.02 -0.48 -14.81
C GLU A 195 -11.48 0.01 -14.85
N SER A 196 -12.44 -0.89 -14.64
CA SER A 196 -13.88 -0.55 -14.61
C SER A 196 -14.21 0.33 -13.39
N LYS A 197 -13.77 -0.05 -12.17
CA LYS A 197 -14.02 0.71 -10.95
C LYS A 197 -13.39 2.10 -11.01
N LEU A 198 -12.11 2.18 -11.36
CA LEU A 198 -11.39 3.46 -11.49
C LEU A 198 -11.98 4.31 -12.61
N GLY A 199 -12.34 3.71 -13.73
CA GLY A 199 -12.92 4.39 -14.88
C GLY A 199 -14.27 5.07 -14.61
N ARG A 200 -14.98 4.74 -13.51
CA ARG A 200 -16.20 5.45 -13.10
C ARG A 200 -15.91 6.86 -12.58
N TYR A 201 -14.80 7.04 -11.89
CA TYR A 201 -14.47 8.27 -11.16
C TYR A 201 -13.33 9.06 -11.80
N PHE A 202 -12.43 8.40 -12.52
CA PHE A 202 -11.18 8.95 -13.01
C PHE A 202 -10.95 8.66 -14.49
N LYS A 203 -10.10 9.48 -15.11
CA LYS A 203 -9.46 9.16 -16.38
C LYS A 203 -8.13 8.49 -16.10
N ILE A 204 -7.92 7.26 -16.58
CA ILE A 204 -6.64 6.56 -16.50
C ILE A 204 -5.67 7.21 -17.50
N GLU A 205 -4.57 7.80 -17.01
CA GLU A 205 -3.51 8.38 -17.83
C GLU A 205 -2.39 7.38 -18.12
N GLU A 206 -1.96 6.66 -17.08
CA GLU A 206 -0.97 5.58 -17.20
C GLU A 206 -1.39 4.40 -16.31
N SER A 207 -1.03 3.19 -16.73
CA SER A 207 -1.13 1.98 -15.92
C SER A 207 0.10 1.12 -16.13
N ARG A 208 0.52 0.44 -15.08
CA ARG A 208 1.63 -0.50 -15.09
C ARG A 208 1.23 -1.74 -14.30
N PHE A 209 1.55 -2.89 -14.86
CA PHE A 209 1.25 -4.19 -14.27
C PHE A 209 2.54 -4.97 -14.15
N TYR A 210 2.78 -5.53 -12.99
CA TYR A 210 3.97 -6.30 -12.69
C TYR A 210 3.59 -7.65 -12.12
N ARG A 211 4.39 -8.65 -12.45
CA ARG A 211 4.31 -9.99 -11.88
C ARG A 211 5.64 -10.32 -11.22
N ARG A 212 5.57 -10.99 -10.10
CA ARG A 212 6.71 -11.58 -9.44
C ARG A 212 6.80 -13.07 -9.78
N ASP A 213 7.94 -13.47 -10.29
CA ASP A 213 8.34 -14.86 -10.43
C ASP A 213 9.53 -15.08 -9.49
N ASP A 214 9.38 -15.93 -8.48
CA ASP A 214 10.30 -16.07 -7.36
C ASP A 214 10.56 -14.71 -6.68
N ASN A 215 11.74 -14.12 -6.85
CA ASN A 215 12.12 -12.81 -6.32
C ASN A 215 12.33 -11.73 -7.39
N GLU A 216 11.93 -11.99 -8.61
CA GLU A 216 12.08 -11.07 -9.73
C GLU A 216 10.73 -10.48 -10.12
N TRP A 217 10.64 -9.14 -10.14
CA TRP A 217 9.48 -8.42 -10.61
C TRP A 217 9.63 -8.01 -12.07
N THR A 218 8.71 -8.47 -12.90
CA THR A 218 8.71 -8.20 -14.35
C THR A 218 7.45 -7.46 -14.79
N VAL A 219 7.58 -6.62 -15.83
CA VAL A 219 6.44 -5.92 -16.45
C VAL A 219 5.56 -6.92 -17.19
N VAL A 220 4.25 -6.85 -16.99
CA VAL A 220 3.27 -7.68 -17.70
C VAL A 220 2.49 -6.84 -18.69
N ALA A 221 2.84 -6.92 -19.96
CA ALA A 221 2.14 -6.26 -21.07
C ALA A 221 0.93 -7.09 -21.54
N ASP A 222 1.10 -8.40 -21.70
CA ASP A 222 0.04 -9.30 -22.15
C ASP A 222 -0.77 -9.83 -20.95
N ARG A 223 -2.10 -9.63 -21.00
CA ARG A 223 -3.05 -10.10 -19.97
C ARG A 223 -3.04 -11.62 -19.76
N ASN A 224 -2.63 -12.39 -20.77
CA ASN A 224 -2.50 -13.84 -20.63
C ASN A 224 -1.42 -14.23 -19.60
N ASN A 225 -0.46 -13.35 -19.36
CA ASN A 225 0.64 -13.51 -18.43
C ASN A 225 0.36 -12.89 -17.05
N ASP A 226 -0.86 -12.48 -16.77
CA ASP A 226 -1.25 -11.99 -15.45
C ASP A 226 -1.01 -13.06 -14.39
N PRO A 227 -0.59 -12.67 -13.17
CA PRO A 227 -0.27 -13.62 -12.11
C PRO A 227 -1.50 -14.43 -11.70
N VAL A 228 -1.29 -15.66 -11.30
CA VAL A 228 -2.36 -16.51 -10.74
C VAL A 228 -2.62 -16.17 -9.29
N SER A 229 -1.56 -15.86 -8.54
CA SER A 229 -1.64 -15.46 -7.14
C SER A 229 -1.67 -13.92 -7.03
N PRO A 230 -2.56 -13.34 -6.23
CA PRO A 230 -2.59 -11.89 -5.99
C PRO A 230 -1.37 -11.39 -5.20
N HIS A 231 -0.67 -12.28 -4.49
CA HIS A 231 0.58 -11.95 -3.80
C HIS A 231 1.77 -11.77 -4.75
N ASP A 232 1.59 -12.18 -6.00
CA ASP A 232 2.61 -12.13 -7.05
C ASP A 232 2.27 -11.09 -8.12
N GLY A 233 1.28 -10.24 -7.89
CA GLY A 233 0.87 -9.22 -8.83
C GLY A 233 0.67 -7.86 -8.18
N VAL A 234 1.20 -6.80 -8.81
CA VAL A 234 0.89 -5.42 -8.45
C VAL A 234 0.56 -4.59 -9.68
N ALA A 235 -0.53 -3.86 -9.59
CA ALA A 235 -0.98 -2.91 -10.60
C ALA A 235 -0.89 -1.49 -10.04
N LEU A 236 -0.29 -0.57 -10.81
CA LEU A 236 -0.19 0.84 -10.46
C LEU A 236 -0.88 1.70 -11.51
N PHE A 237 -1.52 2.75 -11.05
CA PHE A 237 -2.27 3.67 -11.89
C PHE A 237 -1.93 5.13 -11.58
N LEU A 238 -1.70 5.90 -12.64
CA LEU A 238 -1.74 7.35 -12.62
C LEU A 238 -3.06 7.79 -13.23
N LEU A 239 -3.82 8.55 -12.47
CA LEU A 239 -5.18 8.95 -12.80
C LEU A 239 -5.32 10.46 -12.74
N LYS A 240 -6.31 10.98 -13.47
CA LYS A 240 -6.78 12.38 -13.40
C LYS A 240 -8.26 12.38 -13.01
N GLY A 241 -8.69 13.37 -12.21
CA GLY A 241 -10.11 13.66 -11.97
C GLY A 241 -10.88 13.86 -13.27
N LYS A 242 -12.16 13.46 -13.29
CA LYS A 242 -13.07 13.68 -14.42
C LYS A 242 -13.69 15.06 -14.36
#